data_c7b9f071f8c207fc8599d8fae652f2d4
#
_entry.id   c7b9f071f8c207fc8599d8fae652f2d4
#
_cell.length_a   1.000
_cell.length_b   1.000
_cell.length_c   1.000
_cell.angle_alpha   90.00
_cell.angle_beta   90.00
_cell.angle_gamma   90.00
#
_symmetry.space_group_name_H-M   'P 1'
#
loop_
_entity.id
_entity.type
_entity.pdbx_description
1 polymer ?
#
loop_
_entity_poly.entity_id
_entity_poly.type
_entity_poly.pdbx_seq_one_letter_code
_entity_poly.pdbx_strand_id
1 'polypeptide(L)'
;MKICSPAFGPAEDNGMAQHRIFAKQGQTAKGFCAALLAATGLVATAHVAQAAPRHAPAAPPALAAPSFTAEQADHGAQIYAGTCAMCHGAALEGAHDMPPLRGLFVARWANTSLNKLYAYITHAMPLMAPGTLPPQDNIDVLAFLLRENGVEPGHTPLPTDENRLAQMVFPAASALPPVKAAQPGKAPRAR
;
A
#
# COMPACT_ATOMS: atom_id res chain seq x y z
N MET A 1 1.54 -41.77 -32.63
CA MET A 1 1.92 -40.41 -32.33
C MET A 1 2.29 -40.31 -30.87
N LYS A 2 3.59 -40.12 -30.56
CA LYS A 2 4.11 -40.12 -29.17
C LYS A 2 4.02 -38.68 -28.65
N ILE A 3 3.32 -38.54 -27.52
CA ILE A 3 3.18 -37.24 -26.82
C ILE A 3 4.35 -37.15 -25.82
N CYS A 4 5.31 -36.25 -26.06
CA CYS A 4 6.36 -35.94 -25.11
C CYS A 4 5.81 -35.00 -24.00
N SER A 5 5.80 -35.50 -22.78
CA SER A 5 5.67 -34.65 -21.58
C SER A 5 7.02 -34.03 -21.24
N PRO A 6 7.09 -32.73 -20.90
CA PRO A 6 8.28 -32.18 -20.27
C PRO A 6 8.28 -32.50 -18.79
N ALA A 7 9.41 -33.03 -18.32
CA ALA A 7 9.69 -33.32 -16.93
C ALA A 7 9.86 -32.02 -16.11
N PHE A 8 9.19 -31.95 -14.98
CA PHE A 8 9.44 -30.98 -13.93
C PHE A 8 10.76 -31.32 -13.23
N GLY A 9 11.75 -30.43 -13.32
CA GLY A 9 12.97 -30.49 -12.53
C GLY A 9 12.72 -29.96 -11.11
N PRO A 10 13.49 -30.46 -10.11
CA PRO A 10 13.30 -30.08 -8.72
C PRO A 10 13.79 -28.65 -8.43
N ALA A 11 13.06 -27.96 -7.53
CA ALA A 11 13.39 -26.64 -7.00
C ALA A 11 14.72 -26.67 -6.25
N GLU A 12 15.65 -25.82 -6.63
CA GLU A 12 16.89 -25.60 -5.91
C GLU A 12 16.62 -24.71 -4.68
N ASP A 13 16.91 -25.33 -3.56
CA ASP A 13 16.86 -24.81 -2.21
C ASP A 13 18.03 -23.81 -2.02
N ASN A 14 17.78 -22.52 -2.10
CA ASN A 14 18.79 -21.49 -1.81
C ASN A 14 18.89 -21.27 -0.31
N GLY A 15 19.81 -22.03 0.28
CA GLY A 15 20.20 -21.99 1.67
C GLY A 15 20.56 -20.57 2.15
N MET A 16 19.92 -20.19 3.24
CA MET A 16 20.26 -19.03 4.06
C MET A 16 21.66 -19.19 4.65
N ALA A 17 22.64 -18.49 4.12
CA ALA A 17 23.93 -18.28 4.78
C ALA A 17 23.78 -17.16 5.83
N GLN A 18 23.52 -17.55 7.07
CA GLN A 18 23.62 -16.65 8.22
C GLN A 18 25.09 -16.50 8.61
N HIS A 19 25.72 -15.40 8.24
CA HIS A 19 27.02 -15.00 8.77
C HIS A 19 26.87 -14.49 10.21
N ARG A 20 27.08 -15.39 11.16
CA ARG A 20 27.36 -15.01 12.56
C ARG A 20 28.81 -14.55 12.67
N ILE A 21 29.03 -13.26 12.73
CA ILE A 21 30.30 -12.70 13.13
C ILE A 21 30.29 -12.56 14.65
N PHE A 22 30.85 -13.54 15.33
CA PHE A 22 31.18 -13.48 16.76
C PHE A 22 32.50 -12.73 16.90
N ALA A 23 32.46 -11.47 17.30
CA ALA A 23 33.63 -10.76 17.77
C ALA A 23 33.92 -11.17 19.22
N LYS A 24 34.99 -11.96 19.39
CA LYS A 24 35.53 -12.40 20.65
C LYS A 24 36.43 -11.28 21.19
N GLN A 25 35.95 -10.48 22.15
CA GLN A 25 36.80 -9.57 22.90
C GLN A 25 37.43 -10.32 24.04
N GLY A 26 38.72 -10.58 23.91
CA GLY A 26 39.57 -11.11 24.95
C GLY A 26 39.93 -10.04 25.97
N GLN A 27 39.53 -10.25 27.22
CA GLN A 27 40.03 -9.55 28.36
C GLN A 27 41.36 -10.17 28.77
N THR A 28 42.40 -9.39 28.82
CA THR A 28 43.60 -9.72 29.60
C THR A 28 43.83 -8.65 30.67
N ALA A 29 43.48 -9.02 31.89
CA ALA A 29 43.89 -8.32 33.06
C ALA A 29 45.28 -8.82 33.47
N LYS A 30 46.12 -7.93 34.01
CA LYS A 30 47.18 -8.10 35.03
C LYS A 30 48.07 -6.88 34.88
N GLY A 31 48.13 -6.00 35.77
CA GLY A 31 48.46 -6.03 37.16
C GLY A 31 49.68 -5.12 37.34
N PHE A 32 49.70 -4.23 38.25
CA PHE A 32 50.76 -4.03 39.20
C PHE A 32 50.53 -2.77 40.04
N CYS A 33 50.68 -2.97 41.29
CA CYS A 33 50.72 -2.05 42.42
C CYS A 33 51.64 -0.84 42.23
N ALA A 34 51.27 0.30 42.77
CA ALA A 34 52.11 1.03 43.74
C ALA A 34 51.29 2.15 44.38
N ALA A 35 51.30 2.10 45.69
CA ALA A 35 50.70 3.11 46.56
C ALA A 35 51.57 4.38 46.59
N LEU A 36 50.93 5.55 46.60
CA LEU A 36 51.48 6.74 47.24
C LEU A 36 50.32 7.66 47.64
N LEU A 37 50.23 7.83 48.94
CA LEU A 37 49.33 8.75 49.65
C LEU A 37 49.71 10.22 49.34
N ALA A 38 48.73 11.00 48.91
CA ALA A 38 48.70 12.43 49.10
C ALA A 38 47.26 12.92 49.20
N ALA A 39 46.91 13.33 50.41
CA ALA A 39 45.64 13.95 50.71
C ALA A 39 45.61 15.35 50.12
N THR A 40 44.57 15.64 49.29
CA THR A 40 44.09 17.02 49.06
C THR A 40 42.67 16.99 48.51
N GLY A 41 41.74 17.62 49.21
CA GLY A 41 40.61 18.39 48.68
C GLY A 41 39.54 17.62 47.93
N LEU A 42 38.52 17.16 48.65
CA LEU A 42 37.26 16.70 48.11
C LEU A 42 36.48 17.91 47.57
N VAL A 43 36.60 18.22 46.27
CA VAL A 43 35.60 19.02 45.56
C VAL A 43 34.74 18.05 44.78
N ALA A 44 33.62 17.66 45.37
CA ALA A 44 32.62 16.85 44.70
C ALA A 44 31.94 17.72 43.64
N THR A 45 32.46 17.74 42.42
CA THR A 45 31.73 18.26 41.26
C THR A 45 30.67 17.23 40.89
N ALA A 46 29.43 17.50 41.32
CA ALA A 46 28.28 16.75 40.85
C ALA A 46 28.14 16.98 39.33
N HIS A 47 28.65 16.03 38.57
CA HIS A 47 28.36 15.97 37.14
C HIS A 47 26.89 15.56 37.01
N VAL A 48 26.02 16.55 36.84
CA VAL A 48 24.65 16.32 36.39
C VAL A 48 24.75 15.77 34.96
N ALA A 49 24.68 14.43 34.84
CA ALA A 49 24.58 13.78 33.54
C ALA A 49 23.29 14.27 32.89
N GLN A 50 23.42 15.30 32.03
CA GLN A 50 22.29 15.69 31.16
C GLN A 50 22.05 14.54 30.23
N ALA A 51 20.98 13.76 30.52
CA ALA A 51 20.48 12.78 29.61
C ALA A 51 20.04 13.52 28.32
N ALA A 52 20.78 13.35 27.25
CA ALA A 52 20.38 13.85 25.95
C ALA A 52 18.96 13.35 25.63
N PRO A 53 18.09 14.23 25.12
CA PRO A 53 16.75 13.81 24.76
C PRO A 53 16.86 12.66 23.74
N ARG A 54 16.40 11.49 24.15
CA ARG A 54 16.29 10.34 23.25
C ARG A 54 15.27 10.75 22.20
N HIS A 55 15.72 11.00 20.97
CA HIS A 55 14.83 11.13 19.83
C HIS A 55 14.06 9.80 19.73
N ALA A 56 12.79 9.84 20.12
CA ALA A 56 11.90 8.72 19.80
C ALA A 56 11.92 8.57 18.27
N PRO A 57 12.02 7.33 17.74
CA PRO A 57 11.92 7.12 16.31
C PRO A 57 10.63 7.80 15.82
N ALA A 58 10.76 8.66 14.81
CA ALA A 58 9.61 9.31 14.20
C ALA A 58 8.61 8.23 13.79
N ALA A 59 7.35 8.36 14.22
CA ALA A 59 6.31 7.46 13.78
C ALA A 59 6.28 7.45 12.25
N PRO A 60 6.06 6.28 11.61
CA PRO A 60 5.91 6.23 10.17
C PRO A 60 4.88 7.26 9.73
N PRO A 61 5.09 7.98 8.63
CA PRO A 61 4.13 8.96 8.14
C PRO A 61 2.78 8.27 7.96
N ALA A 62 1.73 8.84 8.54
CA ALA A 62 0.37 8.34 8.36
C ALA A 62 0.06 8.37 6.86
N LEU A 63 -0.46 7.26 6.34
CA LEU A 63 -0.85 7.17 4.93
C LEU A 63 -1.97 8.19 4.65
N ALA A 64 -1.87 8.90 3.54
CA ALA A 64 -2.79 9.96 3.19
C ALA A 64 -4.13 9.40 2.66
N ALA A 65 -5.21 10.15 2.85
CA ALA A 65 -6.44 9.90 2.13
C ALA A 65 -6.23 10.14 0.61
N PRO A 66 -6.88 9.37 -0.26
CA PRO A 66 -6.79 9.57 -1.70
C PRO A 66 -7.45 10.89 -2.11
N SER A 67 -6.86 11.57 -3.09
CA SER A 67 -7.48 12.71 -3.77
C SER A 67 -7.52 12.44 -5.27
N PHE A 68 -8.63 12.76 -5.90
CA PHE A 68 -8.84 12.66 -7.34
C PHE A 68 -9.82 13.76 -7.77
N THR A 69 -9.84 14.13 -9.04
CA THR A 69 -10.79 15.13 -9.53
C THR A 69 -12.09 14.48 -10.01
N ALA A 70 -13.16 15.25 -10.04
CA ALA A 70 -14.45 14.78 -10.57
C ALA A 70 -14.32 14.35 -12.04
N GLU A 71 -13.59 15.12 -12.84
CA GLU A 71 -13.35 14.85 -14.26
C GLU A 71 -12.60 13.52 -14.44
N GLN A 72 -11.62 13.25 -13.59
CA GLN A 72 -10.88 11.99 -13.60
C GLN A 72 -11.82 10.81 -13.33
N ALA A 73 -12.69 10.93 -12.34
CA ALA A 73 -13.67 9.89 -12.03
C ALA A 73 -14.75 9.76 -13.11
N ASP A 74 -15.13 10.84 -13.79
CA ASP A 74 -16.07 10.81 -14.92
C ASP A 74 -15.48 10.12 -16.14
N HIS A 75 -14.20 10.36 -16.43
CA HIS A 75 -13.50 9.63 -17.49
C HIS A 75 -13.40 8.14 -17.14
N GLY A 76 -13.03 7.82 -15.90
CA GLY A 76 -13.02 6.45 -15.39
C GLY A 76 -14.37 5.75 -15.50
N ALA A 77 -15.48 6.46 -15.29
CA ALA A 77 -16.82 5.92 -15.46
C ALA A 77 -17.11 5.50 -16.92
N GLN A 78 -16.62 6.27 -17.88
CA GLN A 78 -16.79 5.94 -19.32
C GLN A 78 -15.99 4.69 -19.68
N ILE A 79 -14.75 4.59 -19.22
CA ILE A 79 -13.90 3.41 -19.42
C ILE A 79 -14.54 2.18 -18.75
N TYR A 80 -15.01 2.34 -17.51
CA TYR A 80 -15.69 1.28 -16.77
C TYR A 80 -16.91 0.75 -17.53
N ALA A 81 -17.75 1.63 -18.03
CA ALA A 81 -18.96 1.25 -18.77
C ALA A 81 -18.64 0.43 -20.03
N GLY A 82 -17.57 0.77 -20.74
CA GLY A 82 -17.16 0.07 -21.97
C GLY A 82 -16.36 -1.21 -21.75
N THR A 83 -15.66 -1.33 -20.62
CA THR A 83 -14.64 -2.37 -20.44
C THR A 83 -14.91 -3.29 -19.25
N CYS A 84 -15.49 -2.79 -18.17
CA CYS A 84 -15.59 -3.50 -16.89
C CYS A 84 -17.03 -3.93 -16.57
N ALA A 85 -18.02 -3.10 -16.96
CA ALA A 85 -19.42 -3.26 -16.59
C ALA A 85 -20.04 -4.57 -17.09
N MET A 86 -19.55 -5.12 -18.20
CA MET A 86 -20.01 -6.39 -18.74
C MET A 86 -19.87 -7.55 -17.74
N CYS A 87 -18.82 -7.52 -16.91
CA CYS A 87 -18.57 -8.53 -15.90
C CYS A 87 -18.95 -8.06 -14.49
N HIS A 88 -18.66 -6.80 -14.15
CA HIS A 88 -18.85 -6.30 -12.79
C HIS A 88 -20.19 -5.58 -12.56
N GLY A 89 -21.06 -5.55 -13.58
CA GLY A 89 -22.35 -4.88 -13.51
C GLY A 89 -22.25 -3.37 -13.71
N ALA A 90 -23.30 -2.74 -14.27
CA ALA A 90 -23.32 -1.31 -14.55
C ALA A 90 -23.35 -0.45 -13.27
N ALA A 91 -23.88 -0.99 -12.17
CA ALA A 91 -23.92 -0.37 -10.84
C ALA A 91 -22.90 -0.99 -9.87
N LEU A 92 -21.86 -1.64 -10.38
CA LEU A 92 -20.81 -2.32 -9.60
C LEU A 92 -21.32 -3.47 -8.71
N GLU A 93 -22.48 -4.01 -9.05
CA GLU A 93 -23.17 -5.06 -8.30
C GLU A 93 -22.57 -6.45 -8.46
N GLY A 94 -21.69 -6.64 -9.44
CA GLY A 94 -21.21 -7.93 -9.88
C GLY A 94 -22.22 -8.67 -10.78
N ALA A 95 -21.81 -9.75 -11.40
CA ALA A 95 -22.69 -10.61 -12.20
C ALA A 95 -22.16 -12.05 -12.17
N HIS A 96 -23.05 -13.02 -11.94
CA HIS A 96 -22.69 -14.43 -11.85
C HIS A 96 -21.54 -14.67 -10.84
N ASP A 97 -20.40 -15.18 -11.31
CA ASP A 97 -19.21 -15.44 -10.49
C ASP A 97 -18.29 -14.20 -10.34
N MET A 98 -18.64 -13.08 -10.98
CA MET A 98 -17.84 -11.86 -10.87
C MET A 98 -18.20 -11.08 -9.62
N PRO A 99 -17.20 -10.72 -8.80
CA PRO A 99 -17.44 -10.06 -7.53
C PRO A 99 -17.98 -8.64 -7.73
N PRO A 100 -18.83 -8.18 -6.80
CA PRO A 100 -19.21 -6.77 -6.75
C PRO A 100 -18.00 -5.89 -6.44
N LEU A 101 -18.01 -4.67 -6.98
CA LEU A 101 -16.99 -3.65 -6.70
C LEU A 101 -17.48 -2.61 -5.69
N ARG A 102 -18.45 -3.01 -4.86
CA ARG A 102 -18.98 -2.28 -3.67
C ARG A 102 -19.06 -3.21 -2.48
N GLY A 103 -19.25 -2.68 -1.29
CA GLY A 103 -19.45 -3.47 -0.08
C GLY A 103 -18.25 -4.37 0.26
N LEU A 104 -18.29 -5.65 -0.15
CA LEU A 104 -17.18 -6.59 0.08
C LEU A 104 -15.86 -6.12 -0.55
N PHE A 105 -15.93 -5.40 -1.66
CA PHE A 105 -14.78 -4.75 -2.26
C PHE A 105 -14.12 -3.75 -1.30
N VAL A 106 -14.94 -2.89 -0.68
CA VAL A 106 -14.44 -1.94 0.34
C VAL A 106 -13.79 -2.67 1.50
N ALA A 107 -14.43 -3.72 2.01
CA ALA A 107 -13.88 -4.51 3.12
C ALA A 107 -12.53 -5.16 2.77
N ARG A 108 -12.38 -5.63 1.53
CA ARG A 108 -11.14 -6.26 1.03
C ARG A 108 -9.99 -5.27 0.90
N TRP A 109 -10.28 -4.06 0.43
CA TRP A 109 -9.25 -3.07 0.11
C TRP A 109 -9.05 -2.01 1.21
N ALA A 110 -9.92 -1.98 2.22
CA ALA A 110 -9.82 -1.06 3.35
C ALA A 110 -8.42 -1.07 3.97
N ASN A 111 -7.87 0.11 4.24
CA ASN A 111 -6.54 0.32 4.80
C ASN A 111 -5.38 -0.28 3.96
N THR A 112 -5.65 -0.68 2.74
CA THR A 112 -4.63 -1.14 1.80
C THR A 112 -4.14 0.05 0.98
N SER A 113 -2.83 0.12 0.74
CA SER A 113 -2.25 1.19 -0.09
C SER A 113 -2.75 1.10 -1.54
N LEU A 114 -3.03 2.26 -2.15
CA LEU A 114 -3.67 2.34 -3.47
C LEU A 114 -2.83 1.74 -4.59
N ASN A 115 -1.50 1.74 -4.48
CA ASN A 115 -0.65 1.10 -5.48
C ASN A 115 -0.95 -0.40 -5.64
N LYS A 116 -1.38 -1.10 -4.58
CA LYS A 116 -1.73 -2.53 -4.66
C LYS A 116 -3.01 -2.76 -5.45
N LEU A 117 -4.01 -1.90 -5.24
CA LEU A 117 -5.25 -1.97 -6.03
C LEU A 117 -5.00 -1.54 -7.48
N TYR A 118 -4.21 -0.48 -7.68
CA TYR A 118 -3.79 -0.03 -9.00
C TYR A 118 -3.05 -1.14 -9.76
N ALA A 119 -2.06 -1.76 -9.14
CA ALA A 119 -1.33 -2.89 -9.73
C ALA A 119 -2.25 -4.06 -10.06
N TYR A 120 -3.21 -4.37 -9.18
CA TYR A 120 -4.20 -5.41 -9.46
C TYR A 120 -5.05 -5.08 -10.69
N ILE A 121 -5.57 -3.86 -10.80
CA ILE A 121 -6.33 -3.42 -11.98
C ILE A 121 -5.45 -3.52 -13.23
N THR A 122 -4.24 -2.98 -13.18
CA THR A 122 -3.32 -2.93 -14.32
C THR A 122 -2.91 -4.31 -14.82
N HIS A 123 -2.63 -5.27 -13.91
CA HIS A 123 -2.07 -6.56 -14.31
C HIS A 123 -3.08 -7.69 -14.42
N ALA A 124 -4.27 -7.57 -13.82
CA ALA A 124 -5.26 -8.62 -13.78
C ALA A 124 -6.57 -8.28 -14.52
N MET A 125 -6.77 -7.02 -14.90
CA MET A 125 -8.00 -6.56 -15.54
C MET A 125 -7.72 -5.84 -16.87
N PRO A 126 -8.67 -5.86 -17.81
CA PRO A 126 -9.83 -6.75 -17.89
C PRO A 126 -9.42 -8.22 -17.97
N LEU A 127 -10.18 -9.12 -17.34
CA LEU A 127 -9.79 -10.54 -17.24
C LEU A 127 -9.50 -11.20 -18.62
N MET A 128 -10.21 -10.80 -19.66
CA MET A 128 -10.02 -11.33 -21.02
C MET A 128 -8.84 -10.70 -21.77
N ALA A 129 -8.30 -9.59 -21.28
CA ALA A 129 -7.17 -8.88 -21.88
C ALA A 129 -6.39 -8.08 -20.81
N PRO A 130 -5.70 -8.76 -19.87
CA PRO A 130 -4.97 -8.11 -18.80
C PRO A 130 -3.88 -7.19 -19.33
N GLY A 131 -3.70 -6.03 -18.71
CA GLY A 131 -2.62 -5.10 -19.05
C GLY A 131 -2.82 -4.30 -20.35
N THR A 132 -4.00 -4.35 -20.95
CA THR A 132 -4.25 -3.65 -22.24
C THR A 132 -4.66 -2.20 -22.08
N LEU A 133 -5.12 -1.79 -20.89
CA LEU A 133 -5.48 -0.40 -20.64
C LEU A 133 -4.24 0.47 -20.44
N PRO A 134 -4.21 1.68 -21.02
CA PRO A 134 -3.18 2.66 -20.72
C PRO A 134 -3.08 2.97 -19.22
N PRO A 135 -1.91 3.37 -18.69
CA PRO A 135 -1.76 3.72 -17.28
C PRO A 135 -2.74 4.79 -16.80
N GLN A 136 -3.03 5.80 -17.64
CA GLN A 136 -4.00 6.85 -17.31
C GLN A 136 -5.41 6.29 -17.18
N ASP A 137 -5.83 5.39 -18.05
CA ASP A 137 -7.16 4.78 -18.00
C ASP A 137 -7.32 3.91 -16.74
N ASN A 138 -6.30 3.17 -16.34
CA ASN A 138 -6.31 2.39 -15.11
C ASN A 138 -6.47 3.28 -13.86
N ILE A 139 -5.78 4.43 -13.82
CA ILE A 139 -5.88 5.35 -12.67
C ILE A 139 -7.23 6.07 -12.64
N ASP A 140 -7.80 6.38 -13.80
CA ASP A 140 -9.11 7.01 -13.90
C ASP A 140 -10.23 6.04 -13.48
N VAL A 141 -10.12 4.76 -13.87
CA VAL A 141 -10.99 3.70 -13.34
C VAL A 141 -10.85 3.58 -11.82
N LEU A 142 -9.63 3.67 -11.26
CA LEU A 142 -9.44 3.67 -9.82
C LEU A 142 -10.13 4.87 -9.15
N ALA A 143 -10.03 6.07 -9.74
CA ALA A 143 -10.73 7.26 -9.26
C ALA A 143 -12.27 7.08 -9.27
N PHE A 144 -12.80 6.50 -10.34
CA PHE A 144 -14.21 6.13 -10.43
C PHE A 144 -14.61 5.15 -9.32
N LEU A 145 -13.84 4.09 -9.10
CA LEU A 145 -14.12 3.11 -8.04
C LEU A 145 -14.08 3.75 -6.64
N LEU A 146 -13.15 4.67 -6.38
CA LEU A 146 -13.11 5.42 -5.12
C LEU A 146 -14.37 6.24 -4.92
N ARG A 147 -14.80 7.01 -5.94
CA ARG A 147 -16.02 7.81 -5.89
C ARG A 147 -17.26 6.96 -5.63
N GLU A 148 -17.42 5.88 -6.38
CA GLU A 148 -18.58 5.00 -6.27
C GLU A 148 -18.64 4.26 -4.93
N ASN A 149 -17.53 4.21 -4.21
CA ASN A 149 -17.45 3.68 -2.86
C ASN A 149 -17.42 4.77 -1.78
N GLY A 150 -17.79 6.01 -2.11
CA GLY A 150 -18.07 7.07 -1.15
C GLY A 150 -16.91 8.00 -0.84
N VAL A 151 -15.81 7.94 -1.60
CA VAL A 151 -14.75 8.96 -1.49
C VAL A 151 -15.14 10.18 -2.30
N GLU A 152 -15.17 11.34 -1.65
CA GLU A 152 -15.51 12.59 -2.33
C GLU A 152 -14.35 13.08 -3.22
N PRO A 153 -14.64 13.59 -4.43
CA PRO A 153 -13.65 14.22 -5.28
C PRO A 153 -13.00 15.43 -4.60
N GLY A 154 -11.71 15.59 -4.83
CA GLY A 154 -10.93 16.76 -4.44
C GLY A 154 -10.50 17.59 -5.65
N HIS A 155 -9.41 18.33 -5.48
CA HIS A 155 -8.86 19.21 -6.52
C HIS A 155 -7.56 18.70 -7.14
N THR A 156 -7.02 17.63 -6.60
CA THR A 156 -5.74 17.04 -7.05
C THR A 156 -6.01 15.69 -7.69
N PRO A 157 -5.60 15.47 -8.95
CA PRO A 157 -5.80 14.18 -9.59
C PRO A 157 -4.96 13.08 -8.93
N LEU A 158 -5.43 11.85 -8.96
CA LEU A 158 -4.64 10.68 -8.63
C LEU A 158 -3.48 10.58 -9.62
N PRO A 159 -2.26 10.37 -9.11
CA PRO A 159 -1.09 10.16 -9.96
C PRO A 159 -1.04 8.72 -10.50
N THR A 160 -0.39 8.55 -11.65
CA THR A 160 0.00 7.21 -12.14
C THR A 160 1.28 6.67 -11.49
N ASP A 161 1.97 7.49 -10.70
CA ASP A 161 3.19 7.11 -9.99
C ASP A 161 2.88 6.20 -8.80
N GLU A 162 3.36 4.97 -8.85
CA GLU A 162 3.08 3.95 -7.85
C GLU A 162 3.67 4.27 -6.48
N ASN A 163 4.78 5.00 -6.39
CA ASN A 163 5.37 5.39 -5.11
C ASN A 163 4.48 6.41 -4.39
N ARG A 164 3.85 7.31 -5.15
CA ARG A 164 2.87 8.25 -4.60
C ARG A 164 1.59 7.52 -4.20
N LEU A 165 1.10 6.57 -5.00
CA LEU A 165 -0.05 5.74 -4.65
C LEU A 165 0.21 4.87 -3.42
N ALA A 166 1.46 4.44 -3.20
CA ALA A 166 1.84 3.68 -2.01
C ALA A 166 1.70 4.46 -0.71
N GLN A 167 1.69 5.79 -0.79
CA GLN A 167 1.50 6.70 0.36
C GLN A 167 0.02 7.03 0.63
N MET A 168 -0.90 6.54 -0.19
CA MET A 168 -2.34 6.71 -0.06
C MET A 168 -3.00 5.38 0.29
N VAL A 169 -4.07 5.42 1.09
CA VAL A 169 -4.83 4.21 1.45
C VAL A 169 -6.25 4.27 0.92
N PHE A 170 -6.78 3.10 0.57
CA PHE A 170 -8.21 2.95 0.39
C PHE A 170 -8.89 3.13 1.75
N PRO A 171 -9.86 4.07 1.90
CA PRO A 171 -10.48 4.35 3.19
C PRO A 171 -11.20 3.14 3.77
N ALA A 172 -11.22 3.04 5.11
CA ALA A 172 -12.04 2.06 5.79
C ALA A 172 -13.54 2.35 5.59
N ALA A 173 -14.37 1.32 5.59
CA ALA A 173 -15.82 1.48 5.45
C ALA A 173 -16.44 2.42 6.49
N SER A 174 -15.88 2.45 7.70
CA SER A 174 -16.30 3.36 8.77
C SER A 174 -15.97 4.83 8.53
N ALA A 175 -15.03 5.12 7.63
CA ALA A 175 -14.62 6.48 7.27
C ALA A 175 -15.40 6.99 6.04
N LEU A 176 -16.18 6.14 5.40
CA LEU A 176 -16.96 6.48 4.20
C LEU A 176 -18.41 6.78 4.59
N PRO A 177 -19.05 7.77 3.95
CA PRO A 177 -20.47 7.99 4.13
C PRO A 177 -21.25 6.74 3.68
N PRO A 178 -22.47 6.51 4.20
CA PRO A 178 -23.32 5.43 3.73
C PRO A 178 -23.51 5.55 2.21
N VAL A 179 -23.06 4.54 1.47
CA VAL A 179 -23.21 4.53 0.02
C VAL A 179 -24.69 4.52 -0.27
N LYS A 180 -25.20 5.63 -0.85
CA LYS A 180 -26.57 5.71 -1.31
C LYS A 180 -26.79 4.56 -2.29
N ALA A 181 -27.74 3.68 -1.98
CA ALA A 181 -28.06 2.55 -2.85
C ALA A 181 -28.15 3.04 -4.29
N ALA A 182 -27.41 2.42 -5.21
CA ALA A 182 -27.40 2.81 -6.60
C ALA A 182 -28.83 2.89 -7.10
N GLN A 183 -29.25 4.07 -7.54
CA GLN A 183 -30.54 4.20 -8.21
C GLN A 183 -30.37 3.50 -9.57
N PRO A 184 -31.11 2.42 -9.84
CA PRO A 184 -31.05 1.81 -11.14
C PRO A 184 -31.55 2.84 -12.18
N GLY A 185 -30.69 3.22 -13.10
CA GLY A 185 -31.14 3.82 -14.35
C GLY A 185 -30.98 5.31 -14.55
N LYS A 186 -29.86 5.93 -14.19
CA LYS A 186 -29.51 7.19 -14.85
C LYS A 186 -28.16 7.04 -15.56
N ALA A 187 -28.24 6.45 -16.77
CA ALA A 187 -27.12 6.51 -17.69
C ALA A 187 -26.72 7.98 -17.92
N PRO A 188 -25.41 8.29 -18.03
CA PRO A 188 -24.96 9.62 -18.42
C PRO A 188 -25.61 9.98 -19.76
N ARG A 189 -26.33 11.10 -19.82
CA ARG A 189 -26.80 11.64 -21.10
C ARG A 189 -25.56 12.01 -21.90
N ALA A 190 -25.32 11.28 -22.99
CA ALA A 190 -24.37 11.70 -24.02
C ALA A 190 -24.79 13.09 -24.52
N ARG A 191 -23.91 14.06 -24.50
CA ARG A 191 -24.04 15.36 -25.15
C ARG A 191 -23.56 15.24 -26.58
#